data_041887e1aa3cb2f27ca16db8d8d5e3a1
#
_entry.id   041887e1aa3cb2f27ca16db8d8d5e3a1
#
_cell.length_a   1.000
_cell.length_b   1.000
_cell.length_c   1.000
_cell.angle_alpha   90.00
_cell.angle_beta   90.00
_cell.angle_gamma   90.00
#
_symmetry.space_group_name_H-M   'P 1'
#
loop_
_entity.id
_entity.type
_entity.pdbx_description
1 polymer ?
#
loop_
_entity_poly.entity_id
_entity_poly.type
_entity_poly.pdbx_seq_one_letter_code
_entity_poly.pdbx_strand_id
1 'polypeptide(L)'
;MRQCDARRAAAAPVICGLLLAALSACGAAAVQHGSDGTSGAGGRRGGTSPDAAAASGVPGVGDRLLRRIPAVSRQVVAVYGDGKDSAAATVVLYARRGRAWERVRSWQGHNGKKGWTGEHHAGDNRSPVGVFTLTDAGGVLADPGTRLPYTRSASFAAPRWWARSHWHDFDYVIAIDYNRVKGVPPDDPARPEGEEKGGGIWLHMDHGSGTSACVSLSRAAMEYLLRTLDPARHPVVVMGDRDALKA
;
A
#
# COMPACT_ATOMS: atom_id res chain seq x y z
N MET A 1 -16.93 -18.06 -7.61
CA MET A 1 -15.92 -16.99 -7.49
C MET A 1 -16.35 -16.02 -6.41
N ARG A 2 -15.73 -16.07 -5.24
CA ARG A 2 -16.01 -15.15 -4.13
C ARG A 2 -14.83 -14.21 -4.00
N GLN A 3 -14.91 -13.10 -4.73
CA GLN A 3 -14.05 -11.95 -4.51
C GLN A 3 -14.45 -11.34 -3.18
N CYS A 4 -13.47 -10.91 -2.38
CA CYS A 4 -13.59 -10.25 -1.07
C CYS A 4 -15.04 -10.04 -0.59
N ASP A 5 -15.56 -10.91 0.27
CA ASP A 5 -16.97 -10.94 0.69
C ASP A 5 -17.44 -9.63 1.34
N ALA A 6 -18.21 -8.83 0.62
CA ALA A 6 -18.94 -7.69 1.18
C ALA A 6 -20.35 -8.14 1.61
N ARG A 7 -20.52 -8.48 2.88
CA ARG A 7 -21.87 -8.65 3.47
C ARG A 7 -22.51 -7.30 3.68
N ARG A 8 -23.79 -7.19 3.30
CA ARG A 8 -24.65 -6.02 3.41
C ARG A 8 -24.71 -5.50 4.85
N ALA A 9 -24.37 -4.21 5.04
CA ALA A 9 -24.85 -3.45 6.18
C ALA A 9 -25.96 -2.52 5.67
N ALA A 10 -27.15 -2.68 6.24
CA ALA A 10 -28.31 -1.85 5.97
C ALA A 10 -28.06 -0.47 6.60
N ALA A 11 -28.17 0.59 5.80
CA ALA A 11 -28.13 1.97 6.26
C ALA A 11 -29.55 2.40 6.67
N ALA A 12 -29.69 2.90 7.89
CA ALA A 12 -30.83 3.69 8.32
C ALA A 12 -30.53 5.18 8.06
N PRO A 13 -31.50 5.97 7.55
CA PRO A 13 -31.29 7.40 7.35
C PRO A 13 -31.55 8.17 8.65
N VAL A 14 -30.63 9.06 9.02
CA VAL A 14 -30.92 10.13 9.98
C VAL A 14 -30.89 11.46 9.25
N ILE A 15 -32.01 12.13 9.35
CA ILE A 15 -32.34 13.43 8.76
C ILE A 15 -31.97 14.53 9.76
N CYS A 16 -31.61 15.68 9.20
CA CYS A 16 -31.72 17.03 9.71
C CYS A 16 -30.67 17.66 10.60
N GLY A 17 -30.28 18.85 10.19
CA GLY A 17 -29.76 19.92 11.04
C GLY A 17 -28.93 20.94 10.31
N LEU A 18 -29.59 21.84 9.54
CA LEU A 18 -29.00 23.12 9.07
C LEU A 18 -28.75 24.03 10.29
N LEU A 19 -27.58 24.63 10.37
CA LEU A 19 -27.40 25.93 11.01
C LEU A 19 -26.25 26.69 10.34
N LEU A 20 -26.66 27.78 9.66
CA LEU A 20 -25.78 28.84 9.16
C LEU A 20 -25.37 29.74 10.33
N ALA A 21 -24.13 30.16 10.38
CA ALA A 21 -23.78 31.47 10.90
C ALA A 21 -22.49 31.96 10.22
N ALA A 22 -22.57 33.17 9.74
CA ALA A 22 -21.61 33.90 8.93
C ALA A 22 -20.77 34.90 9.75
N LEU A 23 -19.80 35.50 9.03
CA LEU A 23 -19.17 36.84 9.24
C LEU A 23 -18.05 36.90 10.28
N SER A 24 -16.95 37.40 10.02
CA SER A 24 -16.27 38.57 9.40
C SER A 24 -14.99 38.80 10.25
N ALA A 25 -13.94 39.30 9.90
CA ALA A 25 -13.40 40.36 9.11
C ALA A 25 -11.91 40.55 9.38
N CYS A 26 -11.22 40.96 8.37
CA CYS A 26 -10.10 41.88 8.24
C CYS A 26 -9.24 42.27 9.43
N GLY A 27 -7.91 42.25 9.20
CA GLY A 27 -6.92 43.04 9.91
C GLY A 27 -5.57 43.00 9.18
N ALA A 28 -5.27 44.08 8.45
CA ALA A 28 -4.04 44.26 7.69
C ALA A 28 -3.01 45.08 8.48
N ALA A 29 -1.76 44.98 8.04
CA ALA A 29 -0.64 45.87 8.11
C ALA A 29 0.19 45.99 9.43
N ALA A 30 1.51 45.84 9.38
CA ALA A 30 2.43 46.89 9.02
C ALA A 30 3.88 46.40 8.88
N VAL A 31 4.53 46.91 7.90
CA VAL A 31 5.95 46.87 7.57
C VAL A 31 6.75 47.74 8.55
N GLN A 32 7.90 47.27 9.01
CA GLN A 32 8.99 48.19 9.37
C GLN A 32 10.36 47.63 8.98
N HIS A 33 11.06 48.43 8.21
CA HIS A 33 12.48 48.35 7.85
C HIS A 33 13.35 48.73 9.04
N GLY A 34 14.51 48.12 9.13
CA GLY A 34 15.61 48.56 9.98
C GLY A 34 16.92 47.89 9.53
N SER A 35 17.77 48.67 8.93
CA SER A 35 19.08 48.31 8.37
C SER A 35 20.19 48.29 9.44
N ASP A 36 21.37 47.77 8.98
CA ASP A 36 22.74 47.91 9.44
C ASP A 36 23.20 46.87 10.48
N GLY A 37 24.13 45.99 10.14
CA GLY A 37 25.50 46.17 9.67
C GLY A 37 26.43 45.47 10.66
N THR A 38 27.18 44.49 10.30
CA THR A 38 28.63 44.44 10.47
C THR A 38 29.19 43.01 10.33
N SER A 39 30.22 42.89 9.60
CA SER A 39 31.06 41.76 9.25
C SER A 39 31.60 40.97 10.44
N GLY A 40 31.57 39.63 10.34
CA GLY A 40 32.32 38.73 11.20
C GLY A 40 32.64 37.46 10.43
N ALA A 41 33.83 37.33 9.91
CA ALA A 41 34.37 36.12 9.31
C ALA A 41 34.55 35.03 10.37
N GLY A 42 34.06 33.82 10.14
CA GLY A 42 34.32 32.72 11.05
C GLY A 42 33.71 31.41 10.58
N GLY A 43 34.51 30.55 9.94
CA GLY A 43 34.42 29.10 10.06
C GLY A 43 33.23 28.41 9.39
N ARG A 44 33.35 28.07 8.11
CA ARG A 44 32.65 26.95 7.51
C ARG A 44 33.02 25.67 8.28
N ARG A 45 32.22 25.29 9.25
CA ARG A 45 32.08 23.86 9.62
C ARG A 45 30.97 23.32 8.76
N GLY A 46 31.34 22.52 7.75
CA GLY A 46 30.44 21.69 7.01
C GLY A 46 29.70 20.77 8.01
N GLY A 47 28.48 21.14 8.30
CA GLY A 47 27.53 20.19 8.89
C GLY A 47 27.20 19.16 7.83
N THR A 48 27.95 18.08 7.79
CA THR A 48 27.47 16.83 7.22
C THR A 48 26.18 16.50 7.94
N SER A 49 25.06 16.63 7.24
CA SER A 49 23.80 15.97 7.65
C SER A 49 24.18 14.54 8.03
N PRO A 50 23.67 14.00 9.14
CA PRO A 50 23.93 12.61 9.48
C PRO A 50 23.46 11.79 8.29
N ASP A 51 24.44 11.29 7.56
CA ASP A 51 24.29 10.30 6.51
C ASP A 51 23.31 9.27 7.05
N ALA A 52 22.18 9.12 6.37
CA ALA A 52 21.26 8.03 6.68
C ALA A 52 22.08 6.77 6.44
N ALA A 53 22.67 6.23 7.50
CA ALA A 53 23.42 5.00 7.48
C ALA A 53 22.59 4.01 6.68
N ALA A 54 23.08 3.59 5.52
CA ALA A 54 22.39 2.71 4.61
C ALA A 54 22.02 1.45 5.40
N ALA A 55 20.79 1.39 5.89
CA ALA A 55 20.33 0.33 6.74
C ALA A 55 20.46 -0.97 5.94
N SER A 56 21.13 -1.96 6.49
CA SER A 56 21.30 -3.27 5.84
C SER A 56 19.96 -3.99 5.64
N GLY A 57 18.88 -3.49 6.28
CA GLY A 57 17.51 -4.00 6.19
C GLY A 57 16.53 -2.98 5.61
N VAL A 58 15.30 -3.43 5.32
CA VAL A 58 14.18 -2.55 4.95
C VAL A 58 13.82 -1.70 6.18
N PRO A 59 13.83 -0.36 6.08
CA PRO A 59 13.57 0.50 7.23
C PRO A 59 12.24 0.17 7.94
N GLY A 60 12.26 0.08 9.27
CA GLY A 60 11.06 -0.20 10.08
C GLY A 60 10.58 -1.65 10.06
N VAL A 61 11.34 -2.56 9.45
CA VAL A 61 11.09 -4.02 9.46
C VAL A 61 12.12 -4.68 10.36
N GLY A 62 11.64 -5.48 11.32
CA GLY A 62 12.48 -6.21 12.28
C GLY A 62 13.06 -7.50 11.72
N ASP A 63 14.02 -8.05 12.44
CA ASP A 63 14.81 -9.20 11.99
C ASP A 63 13.98 -10.43 11.64
N ARG A 64 12.87 -10.67 12.33
CA ARG A 64 11.99 -11.81 12.08
C ARG A 64 11.44 -11.78 10.66
N LEU A 65 10.96 -10.62 10.19
CA LEU A 65 10.42 -10.46 8.84
C LEU A 65 11.54 -10.24 7.81
N LEU A 66 12.63 -9.55 8.17
CA LEU A 66 13.79 -9.39 7.28
C LEU A 66 14.37 -10.74 6.83
N ARG A 67 14.46 -11.70 7.75
CA ARG A 67 14.91 -13.07 7.42
C ARG A 67 13.98 -13.83 6.48
N ARG A 68 12.71 -13.42 6.36
CA ARG A 68 11.75 -14.01 5.43
C ARG A 68 11.83 -13.41 4.02
N ILE A 69 12.51 -12.26 3.86
CA ILE A 69 12.77 -11.70 2.53
C ILE A 69 13.81 -12.58 1.84
N PRO A 70 13.52 -13.19 0.68
CA PRO A 70 14.49 -14.01 -0.04
C PRO A 70 15.77 -13.22 -0.34
N ALA A 71 16.93 -13.83 -0.14
CA ALA A 71 18.23 -13.18 -0.36
C ALA A 71 18.43 -12.67 -1.79
N VAL A 72 17.75 -13.30 -2.76
CA VAL A 72 17.73 -12.92 -4.17
C VAL A 72 16.84 -11.70 -4.47
N SER A 73 15.93 -11.32 -3.55
CA SER A 73 15.04 -10.18 -3.76
C SER A 73 15.83 -8.87 -3.86
N ARG A 74 15.44 -8.08 -4.85
CA ARG A 74 16.02 -6.77 -5.15
C ARG A 74 14.97 -5.65 -5.14
N GLN A 75 13.69 -6.00 -4.95
CA GLN A 75 12.58 -5.06 -4.83
C GLN A 75 11.68 -5.48 -3.67
N VAL A 76 11.33 -4.51 -2.82
CA VAL A 76 10.40 -4.68 -1.71
C VAL A 76 9.34 -3.59 -1.78
N VAL A 77 8.09 -3.99 -1.82
CA VAL A 77 6.95 -3.12 -1.53
C VAL A 77 6.67 -3.26 -0.03
N ALA A 78 7.02 -2.26 0.77
CA ALA A 78 6.73 -2.28 2.20
C ALA A 78 5.41 -1.54 2.46
N VAL A 79 4.47 -2.18 3.15
CA VAL A 79 3.18 -1.60 3.53
C VAL A 79 3.16 -1.42 5.05
N TYR A 80 3.21 -0.18 5.47
CA TYR A 80 3.23 0.23 6.87
C TYR A 80 1.83 0.69 7.27
N GLY A 81 1.07 -0.15 7.96
CA GLY A 81 -0.22 0.24 8.54
C GLY A 81 -0.02 1.24 9.69
N ASP A 82 -0.88 2.22 9.77
CA ASP A 82 -0.79 3.27 10.79
C ASP A 82 -1.10 2.76 12.21
N GLY A 83 -1.74 1.60 12.32
CA GLY A 83 -2.01 0.91 13.58
C GLY A 83 -2.66 -0.44 13.33
N LYS A 84 -2.67 -1.30 14.36
CA LYS A 84 -3.20 -2.68 14.29
C LYS A 84 -4.63 -2.75 13.76
N ASP A 85 -5.49 -1.81 14.14
CA ASP A 85 -6.89 -1.77 13.75
C ASP A 85 -7.20 -0.62 12.76
N SER A 86 -6.15 0.01 12.20
CA SER A 86 -6.28 1.07 11.20
C SER A 86 -6.37 0.51 9.78
N ALA A 87 -7.23 1.10 8.96
CA ALA A 87 -7.30 0.82 7.53
C ALA A 87 -6.31 1.65 6.70
N ALA A 88 -5.70 2.67 7.28
CA ALA A 88 -4.76 3.55 6.59
C ALA A 88 -3.35 2.97 6.59
N ALA A 89 -2.64 3.12 5.49
CA ALA A 89 -1.27 2.65 5.35
C ALA A 89 -0.42 3.57 4.46
N THR A 90 0.88 3.56 4.71
CA THR A 90 1.89 4.10 3.81
C THR A 90 2.56 2.96 3.06
N VAL A 91 2.57 3.03 1.74
CA VAL A 91 3.23 2.03 0.87
C VAL A 91 4.52 2.61 0.31
N VAL A 92 5.62 1.88 0.44
CA VAL A 92 6.94 2.33 0.00
C VAL A 92 7.59 1.27 -0.88
N LEU A 93 8.02 1.66 -2.07
CA LEU A 93 8.87 0.81 -2.90
C LEU A 93 10.33 1.04 -2.53
N TYR A 94 11.02 -0.04 -2.20
CA TYR A 94 12.47 -0.09 -2.02
C TYR A 94 13.13 -0.91 -3.13
N ALA A 95 14.31 -0.46 -3.53
CA ALA A 95 15.19 -1.20 -4.43
C ALA A 95 16.53 -1.48 -3.73
N ARG A 96 17.07 -2.69 -3.92
CA ARG A 96 18.37 -3.05 -3.34
C ARG A 96 19.51 -2.53 -4.22
N ARG A 97 20.41 -1.77 -3.61
CA ARG A 97 21.66 -1.26 -4.18
C ARG A 97 22.82 -1.80 -3.34
N GLY A 98 23.57 -2.74 -3.91
CA GLY A 98 24.60 -3.44 -3.11
C GLY A 98 23.98 -4.16 -1.91
N ARG A 99 24.35 -3.73 -0.69
CA ARG A 99 23.80 -4.26 0.56
C ARG A 99 22.68 -3.44 1.16
N ALA A 100 22.42 -2.25 0.63
CA ALA A 100 21.45 -1.30 1.16
C ALA A 100 20.10 -1.39 0.43
N TRP A 101 19.03 -1.07 1.14
CA TRP A 101 17.71 -0.81 0.59
C TRP A 101 17.48 0.68 0.47
N GLU A 102 17.32 1.16 -0.75
CA GLU A 102 17.06 2.56 -1.07
C GLU A 102 15.58 2.77 -1.33
N ARG A 103 15.02 3.82 -0.72
CA ARG A 103 13.65 4.24 -0.98
C ARG A 103 13.53 4.80 -2.39
N VAL A 104 12.68 4.20 -3.21
CA VAL A 104 12.42 4.65 -4.58
C VAL A 104 11.24 5.62 -4.60
N ARG A 105 10.11 5.23 -3.98
CA ARG A 105 8.88 6.02 -3.98
C ARG A 105 7.96 5.60 -2.85
N SER A 106 7.02 6.49 -2.48
CA SER A 106 5.99 6.18 -1.49
C SER A 106 4.65 6.79 -1.85
N TRP A 107 3.59 6.17 -1.31
CA TRP A 107 2.20 6.57 -1.53
C TRP A 107 1.39 6.31 -0.27
N GLN A 108 0.27 7.02 -0.13
CA GLN A 108 -0.78 6.66 0.80
C GLN A 108 -1.66 5.58 0.17
N GLY A 109 -2.25 4.73 1.00
CA GLY A 109 -3.15 3.66 0.59
C GLY A 109 -3.97 3.14 1.74
N HIS A 110 -4.80 2.14 1.48
CA HIS A 110 -5.60 1.48 2.51
C HIS A 110 -5.33 -0.02 2.52
N ASN A 111 -5.52 -0.61 3.69
CA ASN A 111 -5.49 -2.05 3.93
C ASN A 111 -6.87 -2.54 4.41
N GLY A 112 -6.96 -3.74 4.94
CA GLY A 112 -8.19 -4.29 5.48
C GLY A 112 -8.90 -3.31 6.43
N LYS A 113 -10.21 -3.13 6.26
CA LYS A 113 -10.99 -2.12 7.01
C LYS A 113 -10.96 -2.30 8.53
N LYS A 114 -10.60 -3.48 9.02
CA LYS A 114 -10.38 -3.78 10.44
C LYS A 114 -8.88 -3.84 10.81
N GLY A 115 -7.99 -3.41 9.90
CA GLY A 115 -6.55 -3.38 10.13
C GLY A 115 -5.84 -4.68 9.76
N TRP A 116 -5.01 -5.20 10.65
CA TRP A 116 -4.01 -6.24 10.42
C TRP A 116 -4.19 -7.46 11.31
N THR A 117 -3.73 -8.62 10.86
CA THR A 117 -3.70 -9.85 11.66
C THR A 117 -2.53 -10.77 11.24
N GLY A 118 -1.93 -11.46 12.21
CA GLY A 118 -0.98 -12.55 11.95
C GLY A 118 -1.66 -13.84 11.53
N GLU A 119 -2.96 -13.98 11.82
CA GLU A 119 -3.79 -15.17 11.56
C GLU A 119 -5.02 -14.78 10.74
N HIS A 120 -4.78 -14.50 9.46
CA HIS A 120 -5.84 -14.11 8.54
C HIS A 120 -6.75 -15.30 8.19
N HIS A 121 -8.05 -15.05 8.15
CA HIS A 121 -9.06 -15.98 7.65
C HIS A 121 -10.14 -15.26 6.82
N ALA A 122 -10.83 -16.03 6.00
CA ALA A 122 -11.87 -15.50 5.10
C ALA A 122 -12.91 -14.67 5.87
N GLY A 123 -13.16 -13.44 5.42
CA GLY A 123 -14.19 -12.56 5.97
C GLY A 123 -13.83 -11.81 7.24
N ASP A 124 -12.59 -11.90 7.77
CA ASP A 124 -12.15 -11.16 8.96
C ASP A 124 -11.98 -9.65 8.70
N ASN A 125 -11.89 -9.25 7.44
CA ASN A 125 -11.68 -7.87 7.00
C ASN A 125 -10.35 -7.26 7.48
N ARG A 126 -9.34 -8.11 7.68
CA ARG A 126 -7.98 -7.74 8.07
C ARG A 126 -6.99 -8.16 7.01
N SER A 127 -5.97 -7.37 6.79
CA SER A 127 -4.85 -7.76 5.92
C SER A 127 -3.88 -8.65 6.69
N PRO A 128 -3.31 -9.70 6.06
CA PRO A 128 -2.33 -10.55 6.71
C PRO A 128 -1.00 -9.83 6.94
N VAL A 129 -0.40 -10.04 8.10
CA VAL A 129 0.96 -9.60 8.40
C VAL A 129 1.95 -10.62 7.85
N GLY A 130 2.92 -10.19 7.06
CA GLY A 130 3.92 -11.11 6.54
C GLY A 130 4.80 -10.60 5.41
N VAL A 131 5.51 -11.55 4.83
CA VAL A 131 6.32 -11.38 3.61
C VAL A 131 5.79 -12.33 2.56
N PHE A 132 5.41 -11.80 1.40
CA PHE A 132 4.83 -12.56 0.29
C PHE A 132 5.50 -12.14 -1.02
N THR A 133 5.60 -13.05 -1.97
CA THR A 133 6.10 -12.72 -3.31
C THR A 133 5.02 -12.01 -4.14
N LEU A 134 5.45 -11.30 -5.17
CA LEU A 134 4.60 -10.62 -6.16
C LEU A 134 4.99 -11.20 -7.53
N THR A 135 4.21 -12.17 -8.02
CA THR A 135 4.60 -12.95 -9.21
C THR A 135 3.74 -12.66 -10.43
N ASP A 136 2.51 -12.22 -10.23
CA ASP A 136 1.51 -12.11 -11.30
C ASP A 136 0.71 -10.81 -11.18
N ALA A 137 0.27 -10.30 -12.30
CA ALA A 137 -0.55 -9.11 -12.40
C ALA A 137 -1.74 -9.33 -13.35
N GLY A 138 -2.69 -8.43 -13.33
CA GLY A 138 -3.84 -8.48 -14.22
C GLY A 138 -4.78 -7.30 -14.03
N GLY A 139 -5.98 -7.43 -14.57
CA GLY A 139 -7.04 -6.44 -14.42
C GLY A 139 -7.99 -6.39 -15.60
N VAL A 140 -8.96 -5.49 -15.49
CA VAL A 140 -9.93 -5.22 -16.57
C VAL A 140 -9.27 -4.48 -17.74
N LEU A 141 -8.38 -3.55 -17.43
CA LEU A 141 -7.72 -2.71 -18.42
C LEU A 141 -6.57 -3.45 -19.13
N ALA A 142 -6.14 -2.88 -20.24
CA ALA A 142 -4.96 -3.37 -20.95
C ALA A 142 -3.70 -3.20 -20.11
N ASP A 143 -2.72 -4.07 -20.34
CA ASP A 143 -1.41 -4.00 -19.71
C ASP A 143 -0.78 -2.60 -19.89
N PRO A 144 -0.45 -1.91 -18.78
CA PRO A 144 0.18 -0.59 -18.84
C PRO A 144 1.68 -0.63 -19.13
N GLY A 145 2.24 -1.77 -19.52
CA GLY A 145 3.66 -2.02 -19.75
C GLY A 145 4.35 -2.68 -18.56
N THR A 146 3.69 -3.65 -17.93
CA THR A 146 4.27 -4.43 -16.81
C THR A 146 5.33 -5.42 -17.32
N ARG A 147 6.24 -5.81 -16.44
CA ARG A 147 7.17 -6.92 -16.66
C ARG A 147 6.69 -8.21 -16.00
N LEU A 148 5.75 -8.12 -15.08
CA LEU A 148 5.10 -9.30 -14.50
C LEU A 148 4.19 -9.95 -15.55
N PRO A 149 4.00 -11.28 -15.54
CA PRO A 149 2.93 -11.91 -16.29
C PRO A 149 1.61 -11.18 -16.05
N TYR A 150 0.93 -10.76 -17.12
CA TYR A 150 -0.27 -9.93 -17.02
C TYR A 150 -1.47 -10.62 -17.68
N THR A 151 -2.54 -10.80 -16.91
CA THR A 151 -3.81 -11.36 -17.40
C THR A 151 -4.85 -10.25 -17.50
N ARG A 152 -5.22 -9.87 -18.74
CA ARG A 152 -6.38 -9.01 -18.98
C ARG A 152 -7.64 -9.87 -19.06
N SER A 153 -8.62 -9.61 -18.18
CA SER A 153 -9.90 -10.34 -18.21
C SER A 153 -11.04 -9.49 -17.65
N ALA A 154 -12.23 -9.67 -18.21
CA ALA A 154 -13.46 -9.12 -17.66
C ALA A 154 -13.86 -9.77 -16.32
N SER A 155 -13.29 -10.95 -15.99
CA SER A 155 -13.52 -11.63 -14.69
C SER A 155 -13.06 -10.81 -13.48
N PHE A 156 -12.12 -9.88 -13.68
CA PHE A 156 -11.71 -8.93 -12.64
C PHE A 156 -12.76 -7.85 -12.35
N ALA A 157 -13.73 -7.62 -13.25
CA ALA A 157 -14.67 -6.52 -13.07
C ALA A 157 -15.43 -6.62 -11.75
N ALA A 158 -15.44 -5.53 -10.99
CA ALA A 158 -16.26 -5.44 -9.78
C ALA A 158 -17.75 -5.63 -10.12
N PRO A 159 -18.51 -6.36 -9.28
CA PRO A 159 -19.93 -6.59 -9.52
C PRO A 159 -20.72 -5.27 -9.63
N ARG A 160 -21.61 -5.17 -10.60
CA ARG A 160 -22.38 -3.94 -10.85
C ARG A 160 -23.33 -3.55 -9.71
N TRP A 161 -23.65 -4.45 -8.80
CA TRP A 161 -24.43 -4.13 -7.58
C TRP A 161 -23.60 -3.54 -6.44
N TRP A 162 -22.27 -3.48 -6.58
CA TRP A 162 -21.43 -2.72 -5.66
C TRP A 162 -21.60 -1.21 -5.87
N ALA A 163 -21.27 -0.41 -4.85
CA ALA A 163 -21.25 1.03 -5.00
C ALA A 163 -20.33 1.45 -6.14
N ARG A 164 -20.66 2.52 -6.85
CA ARG A 164 -19.90 3.01 -8.02
C ARG A 164 -18.44 3.29 -7.72
N SER A 165 -18.11 3.68 -6.48
CA SER A 165 -16.73 3.88 -6.01
C SER A 165 -15.86 2.64 -6.20
N HIS A 166 -16.43 1.44 -6.19
CA HIS A 166 -15.71 0.17 -6.31
C HIS A 166 -15.60 -0.36 -7.75
N TRP A 167 -16.26 0.26 -8.72
CA TRP A 167 -16.34 -0.30 -10.08
C TRP A 167 -14.98 -0.35 -10.80
N HIS A 168 -14.01 0.41 -10.34
CA HIS A 168 -12.65 0.49 -10.88
C HIS A 168 -11.59 -0.14 -9.98
N ASP A 169 -11.97 -0.76 -8.86
CA ASP A 169 -11.02 -1.32 -7.90
C ASP A 169 -10.04 -2.30 -8.55
N PHE A 170 -10.51 -3.08 -9.50
CA PHE A 170 -9.73 -4.14 -10.15
C PHE A 170 -9.40 -3.83 -11.61
N ASP A 171 -9.40 -2.55 -12.00
CA ASP A 171 -8.88 -2.12 -13.29
C ASP A 171 -7.42 -2.54 -13.47
N TYR A 172 -6.65 -2.50 -12.37
CA TYR A 172 -5.30 -3.05 -12.24
C TYR A 172 -5.14 -3.78 -10.93
N VAL A 173 -4.54 -4.97 -10.97
CA VAL A 173 -4.20 -5.77 -9.80
C VAL A 173 -2.77 -6.32 -9.88
N ILE A 174 -2.12 -6.47 -8.72
CA ILE A 174 -0.89 -7.24 -8.56
C ILE A 174 -1.17 -8.28 -7.48
N ALA A 175 -1.01 -9.55 -7.79
CA ALA A 175 -1.26 -10.62 -6.82
C ALA A 175 -0.26 -10.60 -5.68
N ILE A 176 -0.75 -10.66 -4.44
CA ILE A 176 0.03 -10.97 -3.25
C ILE A 176 -0.07 -12.48 -3.06
N ASP A 177 1.08 -13.16 -3.02
CA ASP A 177 1.12 -14.64 -2.98
C ASP A 177 0.82 -15.18 -1.57
N TYR A 178 -0.34 -14.80 -1.05
CA TYR A 178 -0.96 -15.35 0.15
C TYR A 178 -2.00 -16.39 -0.25
N ASN A 179 -1.86 -17.63 0.22
CA ASN A 179 -2.77 -18.75 -0.05
C ASN A 179 -3.27 -18.83 -1.51
N ARG A 180 -2.33 -18.80 -2.46
CA ARG A 180 -2.59 -18.95 -3.91
C ARG A 180 -1.49 -19.76 -4.60
N VAL A 181 -1.79 -20.31 -5.74
CA VAL A 181 -0.79 -20.88 -6.65
C VAL A 181 -0.08 -19.75 -7.38
N LYS A 182 1.26 -19.79 -7.41
CA LYS A 182 2.09 -18.80 -8.12
C LYS A 182 2.17 -19.14 -9.61
N GLY A 183 2.29 -18.13 -10.46
CA GLY A 183 2.40 -18.32 -11.91
C GLY A 183 1.07 -18.64 -12.60
N VAL A 184 -0.05 -18.46 -11.91
CA VAL A 184 -1.40 -18.51 -12.50
C VAL A 184 -2.05 -17.13 -12.43
N PRO A 185 -3.12 -16.86 -13.20
CA PRO A 185 -3.80 -15.57 -13.14
C PRO A 185 -4.19 -15.15 -11.71
N PRO A 186 -4.15 -13.86 -11.36
CA PRO A 186 -4.49 -13.39 -10.01
C PRO A 186 -5.89 -13.80 -9.53
N ASP A 187 -6.83 -14.00 -10.45
CA ASP A 187 -8.22 -14.41 -10.18
C ASP A 187 -8.44 -15.93 -10.12
N ASP A 188 -7.37 -16.72 -10.22
CA ASP A 188 -7.44 -18.17 -10.00
C ASP A 188 -7.99 -18.47 -8.61
N PRO A 189 -9.03 -19.36 -8.49
CA PRO A 189 -9.71 -19.61 -7.22
C PRO A 189 -8.96 -20.57 -6.29
N ALA A 190 -7.87 -21.22 -6.73
CA ALA A 190 -7.18 -22.22 -5.92
C ALA A 190 -6.68 -21.65 -4.59
N ARG A 191 -6.92 -22.39 -3.51
CA ARG A 191 -6.53 -22.05 -2.13
C ARG A 191 -5.78 -23.23 -1.52
N PRO A 192 -4.47 -23.37 -1.79
CA PRO A 192 -3.68 -24.52 -1.37
C PRO A 192 -3.67 -24.79 0.13
N GLU A 193 -3.86 -23.73 0.94
CA GLU A 193 -3.86 -23.82 2.41
C GLU A 193 -5.28 -23.85 3.01
N GLY A 194 -6.32 -24.07 2.18
CA GLY A 194 -7.72 -24.12 2.58
C GLY A 194 -8.49 -22.82 2.36
N GLU A 195 -9.80 -22.96 2.09
CA GLU A 195 -10.72 -21.84 1.84
C GLU A 195 -10.90 -20.93 3.07
N GLU A 196 -10.87 -21.51 4.27
CA GLU A 196 -11.03 -20.78 5.53
C GLU A 196 -9.90 -19.76 5.78
N LYS A 197 -8.71 -19.98 5.22
CA LYS A 197 -7.63 -19.00 5.25
C LYS A 197 -7.85 -17.80 4.33
N GLY A 198 -8.90 -17.84 3.52
CA GLY A 198 -9.13 -16.79 2.53
C GLY A 198 -8.11 -16.81 1.42
N GLY A 199 -7.99 -15.72 0.69
CA GLY A 199 -7.09 -15.53 -0.45
C GLY A 199 -7.64 -14.50 -1.42
N GLY A 200 -7.06 -14.43 -2.64
CA GLY A 200 -7.41 -13.35 -3.59
C GLY A 200 -7.01 -11.98 -3.04
N ILE A 201 -5.89 -11.91 -2.32
CA ILE A 201 -5.36 -10.69 -1.74
C ILE A 201 -4.46 -10.02 -2.76
N TRP A 202 -4.76 -8.78 -3.11
CA TRP A 202 -4.07 -8.04 -4.16
C TRP A 202 -3.64 -6.65 -3.70
N LEU A 203 -2.65 -6.07 -4.39
CA LEU A 203 -2.55 -4.63 -4.54
C LEU A 203 -3.54 -4.26 -5.65
N HIS A 204 -4.42 -3.27 -5.44
CA HIS A 204 -5.41 -2.84 -6.42
C HIS A 204 -5.69 -1.35 -6.35
N MET A 205 -6.57 -0.83 -7.22
CA MET A 205 -6.89 0.59 -7.21
C MET A 205 -7.74 0.98 -6.01
N ASP A 206 -7.46 2.16 -5.48
CA ASP A 206 -8.10 2.67 -4.27
C ASP A 206 -9.47 3.28 -4.54
N HIS A 207 -10.40 3.04 -3.63
CA HIS A 207 -11.75 3.61 -3.60
C HIS A 207 -11.96 4.58 -2.41
N GLY A 208 -10.88 4.97 -1.73
CA GLY A 208 -10.89 5.96 -0.65
C GLY A 208 -11.26 5.40 0.73
N SER A 209 -11.25 4.09 0.92
CA SER A 209 -11.54 3.46 2.21
C SER A 209 -10.88 2.08 2.36
N GLY A 210 -10.98 1.50 3.58
CA GLY A 210 -10.44 0.18 3.87
C GLY A 210 -11.08 -0.94 3.05
N THR A 211 -10.27 -1.93 2.70
CA THR A 211 -10.62 -3.11 1.90
C THR A 211 -11.11 -4.28 2.76
N SER A 212 -11.39 -5.43 2.15
CA SER A 212 -11.66 -6.67 2.91
C SER A 212 -10.38 -7.32 3.46
N ALA A 213 -9.27 -7.30 2.70
CA ALA A 213 -7.95 -7.79 3.11
C ALA A 213 -6.83 -7.29 2.19
N CYS A 214 -7.18 -6.78 1.02
CA CYS A 214 -6.26 -6.26 0.02
C CYS A 214 -5.55 -4.99 0.49
N VAL A 215 -4.58 -4.54 -0.29
CA VAL A 215 -3.98 -3.21 -0.15
C VAL A 215 -4.36 -2.39 -1.37
N SER A 216 -4.96 -1.21 -1.18
CA SER A 216 -5.38 -0.36 -2.28
C SER A 216 -4.52 0.89 -2.40
N LEU A 217 -4.32 1.35 -3.63
CA LEU A 217 -3.42 2.43 -4.01
C LEU A 217 -4.04 3.28 -5.13
N SER A 218 -3.64 4.53 -5.24
CA SER A 218 -4.06 5.37 -6.36
C SER A 218 -3.70 4.72 -7.71
N ARG A 219 -4.48 5.03 -8.75
CA ARG A 219 -4.21 4.56 -10.12
C ARG A 219 -2.76 4.81 -10.54
N ALA A 220 -2.26 6.03 -10.31
CA ALA A 220 -0.89 6.39 -10.65
C ALA A 220 0.16 5.55 -9.91
N ALA A 221 -0.12 5.16 -8.65
CA ALA A 221 0.75 4.27 -7.88
C ALA A 221 0.73 2.84 -8.45
N MET A 222 -0.45 2.32 -8.78
CA MET A 222 -0.59 0.99 -9.38
C MET A 222 0.12 0.90 -10.73
N GLU A 223 -0.09 1.87 -11.62
CA GLU A 223 0.60 1.92 -12.92
C GLU A 223 2.13 2.03 -12.75
N TYR A 224 2.59 2.81 -11.78
CA TYR A 224 4.02 2.91 -11.47
C TYR A 224 4.59 1.57 -10.99
N LEU A 225 3.92 0.88 -10.07
CA LEU A 225 4.36 -0.43 -9.57
C LEU A 225 4.36 -1.46 -10.70
N LEU A 226 3.32 -1.53 -11.52
CA LEU A 226 3.23 -2.45 -12.66
C LEU A 226 4.41 -2.28 -13.63
N ARG A 227 4.77 -1.04 -13.99
CA ARG A 227 5.92 -0.77 -14.88
C ARG A 227 7.28 -0.98 -14.23
N THR A 228 7.36 -0.97 -12.89
CA THR A 228 8.64 -0.98 -12.15
C THR A 228 8.99 -2.34 -11.57
N LEU A 229 7.99 -3.12 -11.12
CA LEU A 229 8.22 -4.45 -10.57
C LEU A 229 8.69 -5.39 -11.67
N ASP A 230 9.79 -6.09 -11.42
CA ASP A 230 10.48 -6.93 -12.38
C ASP A 230 10.66 -8.33 -11.78
N PRO A 231 10.11 -9.39 -12.40
CA PRO A 231 10.27 -10.76 -11.91
C PRO A 231 11.74 -11.18 -11.78
N ALA A 232 12.64 -10.68 -12.64
CA ALA A 232 14.07 -10.93 -12.54
C ALA A 232 14.70 -10.31 -11.27
N ARG A 233 14.00 -9.41 -10.61
CA ARG A 233 14.40 -8.78 -9.34
C ARG A 233 13.70 -9.39 -8.12
N HIS A 234 12.94 -10.45 -8.32
CA HIS A 234 12.25 -11.21 -7.28
C HIS A 234 11.50 -10.32 -6.29
N PRO A 235 10.48 -9.55 -6.77
CA PRO A 235 9.77 -8.59 -5.92
C PRO A 235 8.98 -9.30 -4.83
N VAL A 236 8.97 -8.69 -3.64
CA VAL A 236 8.15 -9.13 -2.51
C VAL A 236 7.38 -7.94 -1.93
N VAL A 237 6.28 -8.24 -1.25
CA VAL A 237 5.63 -7.33 -0.33
C VAL A 237 5.97 -7.73 1.11
N VAL A 238 6.28 -6.74 1.96
CA VAL A 238 6.35 -6.87 3.42
C VAL A 238 5.26 -5.99 3.98
N MET A 239 4.31 -6.56 4.71
CA MET A 239 3.12 -5.82 5.11
C MET A 239 2.69 -6.13 6.54
N GLY A 240 2.17 -5.12 7.22
CA GLY A 240 1.70 -5.17 8.59
C GLY A 240 1.56 -3.78 9.20
N ASP A 241 0.99 -3.69 10.40
CA ASP A 241 1.11 -2.49 11.19
C ASP A 241 2.56 -2.29 11.68
N ARG A 242 2.89 -1.06 12.07
CA ARG A 242 4.28 -0.69 12.41
C ARG A 242 4.87 -1.52 13.55
N ASP A 243 4.05 -1.97 14.50
CA ASP A 243 4.54 -2.75 15.64
C ASP A 243 4.75 -4.21 15.25
N ALA A 244 3.82 -4.81 14.51
CA ALA A 244 3.96 -6.15 13.97
C ALA A 244 5.14 -6.27 12.98
N LEU A 245 5.45 -5.18 12.25
CA LEU A 245 6.60 -5.16 11.35
C LEU A 245 7.94 -5.12 12.08
N LYS A 246 8.01 -4.49 13.26
CA LYS A 246 9.24 -4.38 14.06
C LYS A 246 9.54 -5.62 14.92
N ALA A 247 8.51 -6.44 15.21
CA ALA A 247 8.58 -7.60 16.12
C ALA A 247 9.52 -8.74 15.65
#